data_4c414c1aa1afb3e56c0527e94a236667
#
_entry.id   4c414c1aa1afb3e56c0527e94a236667
#
_cell.length_a   1.000
_cell.length_b   1.000
_cell.length_c   1.000
_cell.angle_alpha   90.00
_cell.angle_beta   90.00
_cell.angle_gamma   90.00
#
_symmetry.space_group_name_H-M   'P 1'
#
loop_
_entity.id
_entity.type
_entity.pdbx_description
1 polymer ?
#
loop_
_entity_poly.entity_id
_entity_poly.type
_entity_poly.pdbx_seq_one_letter_code
_entity_poly.pdbx_strand_id
1 'polypeptide(L)'
;MLQPKKTKFRRAQKGSAKGNAQRGNQLTFGSFGIKALETKWITGRQIEAARIAVTRYMQRQGQIWIRIFPDKPITRKPADVRMGKGKGNPEGFVAPVTPGRMIFEVEGVPFEVAKEALRLGAQKLPVTTKFVVRRDYDMQNQNA
;
A
#
# COMPACT_ATOMS: atom_id res chain seq x y z
N MET A 1 7.31 -10.09 7.15
CA MET A 1 6.06 -9.57 6.57
C MET A 1 5.41 -8.56 7.50
N LEU A 2 4.77 -7.56 6.94
CA LEU A 2 4.10 -6.54 7.74
C LEU A 2 2.86 -7.13 8.41
N GLN A 3 2.81 -7.05 9.73
CA GLN A 3 1.66 -7.44 10.52
C GLN A 3 1.79 -6.82 11.92
N PRO A 4 0.68 -6.60 12.65
CA PRO A 4 0.75 -6.09 14.00
C PRO A 4 1.47 -7.09 14.92
N LYS A 5 2.30 -6.58 15.82
CA LYS A 5 2.96 -7.42 16.83
C LYS A 5 1.95 -7.89 17.88
N LYS A 6 0.97 -7.06 18.19
CA LYS A 6 -0.04 -7.34 19.21
C LYS A 6 -1.33 -6.64 18.81
N THR A 7 -2.46 -7.32 18.99
CA THR A 7 -3.77 -6.76 18.66
C THR A 7 -4.66 -6.72 19.89
N LYS A 8 -5.48 -5.68 19.97
CA LYS A 8 -6.51 -5.56 21.01
C LYS A 8 -7.63 -6.58 20.79
N PHE A 9 -8.01 -6.78 19.53
CA PHE A 9 -9.02 -7.76 19.14
C PHE A 9 -8.45 -8.62 18.02
N ARG A 10 -8.68 -9.95 18.12
CA ARG A 10 -8.22 -10.90 17.10
C ARG A 10 -9.12 -10.92 15.87
N ARG A 11 -10.35 -10.47 15.99
CA ARG A 11 -11.35 -10.45 14.93
C ARG A 11 -11.95 -9.07 14.83
N ALA A 12 -12.32 -8.68 13.62
CA ALA A 12 -13.00 -7.41 13.36
C ALA A 12 -14.14 -7.63 12.38
N GLN A 13 -15.12 -6.75 12.43
CA GLN A 13 -16.19 -6.77 11.45
C GLN A 13 -15.64 -6.37 10.09
N LYS A 14 -16.15 -7.01 9.03
CA LYS A 14 -15.71 -6.75 7.67
C LYS A 14 -15.91 -5.28 7.28
N GLY A 15 -17.08 -4.72 7.57
CA GLY A 15 -17.38 -3.34 7.27
C GLY A 15 -17.36 -3.03 5.79
N SER A 16 -17.53 -1.76 5.47
CA SER A 16 -17.37 -1.24 4.11
C SER A 16 -16.61 0.08 4.17
N ALA A 17 -15.56 0.20 3.35
CA ALA A 17 -14.81 1.43 3.22
C ALA A 17 -15.43 2.29 2.12
N LYS A 18 -16.00 3.43 2.51
CA LYS A 18 -16.68 4.34 1.58
C LYS A 18 -15.99 5.70 1.58
N GLY A 19 -16.16 6.44 0.49
CA GLY A 19 -15.64 7.78 0.36
C GLY A 19 -14.18 7.83 -0.04
N ASN A 20 -13.62 9.02 0.03
CA ASN A 20 -12.23 9.28 -0.33
C ASN A 20 -11.36 9.40 0.93
N ALA A 21 -10.06 9.18 0.78
CA ALA A 21 -9.13 9.29 1.89
C ALA A 21 -9.06 10.73 2.39
N GLN A 22 -9.25 10.92 3.70
CA GLN A 22 -9.13 12.22 4.36
C GLN A 22 -7.75 12.40 4.99
N ARG A 23 -7.07 11.30 5.32
CA ARG A 23 -5.72 11.29 5.88
C ARG A 23 -4.82 10.41 5.01
N GLY A 24 -3.54 10.73 4.98
CA GLY A 24 -2.59 9.97 4.17
C GLY A 24 -2.81 10.14 2.68
N ASN A 25 -3.37 11.28 2.26
CA ASN A 25 -3.69 11.56 0.87
C ASN A 25 -2.69 12.51 0.21
N GLN A 26 -1.61 12.87 0.91
CA GLN A 26 -0.59 13.77 0.40
C GLN A 26 0.80 13.19 0.60
N LEU A 27 1.73 13.56 -0.30
CA LEU A 27 3.14 13.23 -0.14
C LEU A 27 3.72 14.00 1.05
N THR A 28 4.36 13.28 1.96
CA THR A 28 4.94 13.84 3.18
C THR A 28 6.44 13.62 3.25
N PHE A 29 6.92 12.44 2.90
CA PHE A 29 8.32 12.03 3.09
C PHE A 29 9.13 12.12 1.79
N GLY A 30 8.54 11.83 0.64
CA GLY A 30 9.25 11.72 -0.61
C GLY A 30 8.77 12.72 -1.65
N SER A 31 9.51 12.80 -2.74
CA SER A 31 9.14 13.64 -3.89
C SER A 31 8.15 12.97 -4.82
N PHE A 32 8.09 11.64 -4.80
CA PHE A 32 7.26 10.84 -5.69
C PHE A 32 6.49 9.80 -4.89
N GLY A 33 5.36 9.38 -5.44
CA GLY A 33 4.57 8.34 -4.80
C GLY A 33 3.49 7.78 -5.71
N ILE A 34 2.80 6.78 -5.22
CA ILE A 34 1.60 6.25 -5.87
C ILE A 34 0.44 6.32 -4.89
N LYS A 35 -0.72 6.71 -5.40
CA LYS A 35 -1.95 6.75 -4.63
C LYS A 35 -2.99 5.80 -5.22
N ALA A 36 -3.84 5.27 -4.36
CA ALA A 36 -4.93 4.39 -4.79
C ALA A 36 -6.03 5.20 -5.50
N LEU A 37 -6.62 4.59 -6.52
CA LEU A 37 -7.75 5.17 -7.24
C LEU A 37 -9.06 4.44 -6.96
N GLU A 38 -9.01 3.34 -6.22
CA GLU A 38 -10.19 2.56 -5.89
C GLU A 38 -10.10 2.03 -4.46
N THR A 39 -11.22 1.51 -3.96
CA THR A 39 -11.30 0.93 -2.62
C THR A 39 -11.05 -0.56 -2.68
N LYS A 40 -10.00 -1.04 -2.02
CA LYS A 40 -9.69 -2.47 -1.88
C LYS A 40 -8.88 -2.74 -0.62
N TRP A 41 -8.80 -4.01 -0.26
CA TRP A 41 -7.91 -4.48 0.80
C TRP A 41 -6.58 -4.93 0.20
N ILE A 42 -5.48 -4.51 0.81
CA ILE A 42 -4.14 -4.87 0.40
C ILE A 42 -3.51 -5.73 1.50
N THR A 43 -3.04 -6.92 1.14
CA THR A 43 -2.42 -7.83 2.11
C THR A 43 -0.96 -7.45 2.36
N GLY A 44 -0.40 -7.90 3.50
CA GLY A 44 1.01 -7.70 3.80
C GLY A 44 1.93 -8.30 2.74
N ARG A 45 1.54 -9.43 2.16
CA ARG A 45 2.32 -10.07 1.09
C ARG A 45 2.39 -9.21 -0.17
N GLN A 46 1.26 -8.60 -0.53
CA GLN A 46 1.20 -7.71 -1.70
C GLN A 46 2.05 -6.47 -1.48
N ILE A 47 2.01 -5.89 -0.27
CA ILE A 47 2.85 -4.73 0.07
C ILE A 47 4.32 -5.10 -0.03
N GLU A 48 4.73 -6.24 0.51
CA GLU A 48 6.12 -6.68 0.49
C GLU A 48 6.59 -6.96 -0.95
N ALA A 49 5.76 -7.61 -1.76
CA ALA A 49 6.10 -7.87 -3.16
C ALA A 49 6.30 -6.57 -3.93
N ALA A 50 5.44 -5.59 -3.71
CA ALA A 50 5.54 -4.28 -4.35
C ALA A 50 6.81 -3.55 -3.91
N ARG A 51 7.11 -3.57 -2.60
CA ARG A 51 8.33 -2.95 -2.06
C ARG A 51 9.58 -3.53 -2.70
N ILE A 52 9.64 -4.85 -2.81
CA ILE A 52 10.79 -5.53 -3.41
C ILE A 52 10.94 -5.13 -4.88
N ALA A 53 9.84 -5.05 -5.63
CA ALA A 53 9.88 -4.66 -7.05
C ALA A 53 10.40 -3.23 -7.21
N VAL A 54 9.95 -2.29 -6.37
CA VAL A 54 10.42 -0.91 -6.40
C VAL A 54 11.91 -0.84 -6.07
N THR A 55 12.33 -1.51 -4.99
CA THR A 55 13.71 -1.47 -4.53
C THR A 55 14.68 -2.07 -5.55
N ARG A 56 14.28 -3.13 -6.22
CA ARG A 56 15.12 -3.77 -7.25
C ARG A 56 15.36 -2.83 -8.43
N TYR A 57 14.31 -2.18 -8.90
CA TYR A 57 14.47 -1.26 -10.03
C TYR A 57 15.35 -0.07 -9.67
N MET A 58 15.20 0.45 -8.45
CA MET A 58 16.03 1.56 -7.95
C MET A 58 17.47 1.14 -7.61
N GLN A 59 17.80 -0.14 -7.72
CA GLN A 59 19.12 -0.69 -7.38
C GLN A 59 19.56 -0.32 -5.96
N ARG A 60 18.60 -0.28 -5.03
CA ARG A 60 18.79 0.09 -3.62
C ARG A 60 19.28 1.52 -3.41
N GLN A 61 19.16 2.37 -4.43
CA GLN A 61 19.43 3.80 -4.30
C GLN A 61 18.17 4.51 -3.81
N GLY A 62 18.38 5.59 -3.06
CA GLY A 62 17.27 6.35 -2.51
C GLY A 62 16.56 5.65 -1.36
N GLN A 63 15.39 6.15 -1.01
CA GLN A 63 14.58 5.65 0.10
C GLN A 63 13.15 5.41 -0.35
N ILE A 64 12.51 4.41 0.28
CA ILE A 64 11.10 4.11 0.07
C ILE A 64 10.38 4.13 1.42
N TRP A 65 9.20 4.72 1.45
CA TRP A 65 8.32 4.71 2.63
C TRP A 65 7.03 3.98 2.28
N ILE A 66 6.63 3.04 3.12
CA ILE A 66 5.34 2.36 3.04
C ILE A 66 4.35 3.16 3.88
N ARG A 67 3.34 3.76 3.22
CA ARG A 67 2.39 4.66 3.89
C ARG A 67 1.15 3.95 4.42
N ILE A 68 1.02 2.66 4.18
CA ILE A 68 -0.10 1.84 4.67
C ILE A 68 0.43 0.71 5.52
N PHE A 69 -0.40 0.21 6.41
CA PHE A 69 -0.03 -0.91 7.29
C PHE A 69 -1.21 -1.88 7.40
N PRO A 70 -0.98 -3.19 7.24
CA PRO A 70 -2.05 -4.19 7.32
C PRO A 70 -2.37 -4.51 8.78
N ASP A 71 -3.30 -3.76 9.36
CA ASP A 71 -3.69 -3.89 10.75
C ASP A 71 -5.09 -4.46 10.96
N LYS A 72 -5.88 -4.62 9.89
CA LYS A 72 -7.23 -5.16 9.99
C LYS A 72 -7.20 -6.67 9.89
N PRO A 73 -7.61 -7.41 10.94
CA PRO A 73 -7.64 -8.87 10.88
C PRO A 73 -8.75 -9.35 9.97
N ILE A 74 -8.45 -10.39 9.19
CA ILE A 74 -9.44 -11.08 8.36
C ILE A 74 -9.58 -12.52 8.83
N THR A 75 -10.78 -13.06 8.71
CA THR A 75 -11.07 -14.43 9.09
C THR A 75 -11.56 -15.21 7.89
N ARG A 76 -11.26 -16.49 7.87
CA ARG A 76 -11.68 -17.38 6.81
C ARG A 76 -12.04 -18.74 7.40
N LYS A 77 -13.16 -19.31 6.93
CA LYS A 77 -13.52 -20.68 7.29
C LYS A 77 -12.90 -21.65 6.28
N PRO A 78 -12.49 -22.84 6.71
CA PRO A 78 -12.05 -23.87 5.77
C PRO A 78 -13.14 -24.18 4.75
N ALA A 79 -12.73 -24.62 3.55
CA ALA A 79 -13.65 -24.84 2.43
C ALA A 79 -14.75 -25.87 2.71
N ASP A 80 -14.48 -26.85 3.58
CA ASP A 80 -15.39 -27.93 3.92
C ASP A 80 -16.19 -27.70 5.22
N VAL A 81 -16.09 -26.50 5.81
CA VAL A 81 -16.87 -26.13 7.01
C VAL A 81 -18.16 -25.45 6.58
N ARG A 82 -19.29 -25.92 7.15
CA ARG A 82 -20.60 -25.34 6.86
C ARG A 82 -20.72 -23.91 7.40
N MET A 83 -21.45 -23.07 6.69
CA MET A 83 -21.73 -21.72 7.13
C MET A 83 -22.64 -21.73 8.36
N GLY A 84 -22.46 -20.73 9.23
CA GLY A 84 -23.36 -20.45 10.32
C GLY A 84 -22.93 -20.86 11.71
N LYS A 85 -21.80 -21.52 11.91
CA LYS A 85 -21.33 -21.93 13.25
C LYS A 85 -20.31 -20.95 13.86
N GLY A 86 -20.58 -19.63 13.69
CA GLY A 86 -19.71 -18.60 14.20
C GLY A 86 -18.67 -18.13 13.20
N LYS A 87 -17.88 -17.14 13.61
CA LYS A 87 -16.86 -16.52 12.78
C LYS A 87 -15.63 -17.41 12.65
N GLY A 88 -15.06 -17.48 11.45
CA GLY A 88 -13.87 -18.28 11.21
C GLY A 88 -12.66 -17.80 12.01
N ASN A 89 -11.57 -18.57 11.96
CA ASN A 89 -10.33 -18.21 12.64
C ASN A 89 -9.62 -17.05 11.90
N PRO A 90 -8.89 -16.19 12.64
CA PRO A 90 -8.07 -15.17 11.99
C PRO A 90 -7.04 -15.80 11.05
N GLU A 91 -6.98 -15.33 9.80
CA GLU A 91 -6.08 -15.86 8.80
C GLU A 91 -4.91 -14.92 8.52
N GLY A 92 -5.11 -13.62 8.66
CA GLY A 92 -4.07 -12.65 8.39
C GLY A 92 -4.59 -11.23 8.57
N PHE A 93 -3.85 -10.27 8.05
CA PHE A 93 -4.16 -8.86 8.18
C PHE A 93 -4.16 -8.19 6.82
N VAL A 94 -5.00 -7.18 6.66
CA VAL A 94 -5.06 -6.38 5.44
C VAL A 94 -5.08 -4.91 5.77
N ALA A 95 -4.65 -4.08 4.83
CA ALA A 95 -4.76 -2.64 4.89
C ALA A 95 -5.93 -2.22 4.00
N PRO A 96 -7.04 -1.72 4.57
CA PRO A 96 -8.11 -1.17 3.75
C PRO A 96 -7.68 0.19 3.21
N VAL A 97 -7.77 0.38 1.89
CA VAL A 97 -7.43 1.65 1.25
C VAL A 97 -8.65 2.20 0.52
N THR A 98 -8.74 3.54 0.50
CA THR A 98 -9.78 4.27 -0.21
C THR A 98 -9.14 5.15 -1.27
N PRO A 99 -9.90 5.62 -2.28
CA PRO A 99 -9.32 6.48 -3.31
C PRO A 99 -8.63 7.70 -2.72
N GLY A 100 -7.44 8.00 -3.21
CA GLY A 100 -6.62 9.11 -2.75
C GLY A 100 -5.57 8.75 -1.70
N ARG A 101 -5.60 7.54 -1.13
CA ARG A 101 -4.63 7.11 -0.13
C ARG A 101 -3.27 6.89 -0.77
N MET A 102 -2.22 7.51 -0.21
CA MET A 102 -0.84 7.22 -0.60
C MET A 102 -0.45 5.83 -0.13
N ILE A 103 0.14 5.05 -1.03
CA ILE A 103 0.58 3.68 -0.72
C ILE A 103 2.08 3.65 -0.48
N PHE A 104 2.87 4.16 -1.42
CA PHE A 104 4.31 4.26 -1.33
C PHE A 104 4.79 5.65 -1.67
N GLU A 105 5.90 6.06 -1.06
CA GLU A 105 6.64 7.27 -1.43
C GLU A 105 8.11 6.92 -1.64
N VAL A 106 8.77 7.60 -2.58
CA VAL A 106 10.20 7.42 -2.83
C VAL A 106 10.90 8.77 -2.92
N GLU A 107 12.18 8.77 -2.58
CA GLU A 107 13.05 9.95 -2.62
C GLU A 107 14.47 9.52 -2.97
N GLY A 108 15.25 10.43 -3.50
CA GLY A 108 16.68 10.19 -3.77
C GLY A 108 16.99 9.50 -5.09
N VAL A 109 16.02 9.45 -6.01
CA VAL A 109 16.21 8.91 -7.36
C VAL A 109 15.65 9.90 -8.39
N PRO A 110 16.13 9.85 -9.64
CA PRO A 110 15.58 10.72 -10.71
C PRO A 110 14.11 10.40 -11.01
N PHE A 111 13.40 11.37 -11.57
CA PHE A 111 11.98 11.24 -11.92
C PHE A 111 11.69 9.98 -12.75
N GLU A 112 12.47 9.76 -13.81
CA GLU A 112 12.25 8.60 -14.69
C GLU A 112 12.41 7.26 -13.95
N VAL A 113 13.42 7.18 -13.09
CA VAL A 113 13.64 5.97 -12.29
C VAL A 113 12.51 5.76 -11.30
N ALA A 114 12.09 6.81 -10.60
CA ALA A 114 11.00 6.73 -9.63
C ALA A 114 9.69 6.31 -10.31
N LYS A 115 9.38 6.90 -11.45
CA LYS A 115 8.16 6.60 -12.18
C LYS A 115 8.09 5.14 -12.59
N GLU A 116 9.16 4.61 -13.17
CA GLU A 116 9.21 3.21 -13.60
C GLU A 116 9.22 2.25 -12.41
N ALA A 117 9.99 2.57 -11.36
CA ALA A 117 10.04 1.73 -10.16
C ALA A 117 8.65 1.60 -9.52
N LEU A 118 7.94 2.71 -9.36
CA LEU A 118 6.61 2.71 -8.77
C LEU A 118 5.59 2.04 -9.68
N ARG A 119 5.74 2.14 -11.00
CA ARG A 119 4.89 1.40 -11.94
C ARG A 119 5.04 -0.11 -11.75
N LEU A 120 6.27 -0.59 -11.63
CA LEU A 120 6.52 -2.01 -11.41
C LEU A 120 5.97 -2.48 -10.06
N GLY A 121 6.13 -1.67 -9.02
CA GLY A 121 5.55 -1.98 -7.72
C GLY A 121 4.03 -2.02 -7.75
N ALA A 122 3.41 -1.09 -8.46
CA ALA A 122 1.96 -1.02 -8.57
C ALA A 122 1.36 -2.26 -9.22
N GLN A 123 2.10 -2.93 -10.11
CA GLN A 123 1.63 -4.16 -10.75
C GLN A 123 1.45 -5.31 -9.75
N LYS A 124 2.08 -5.24 -8.58
CA LYS A 124 1.94 -6.25 -7.53
C LYS A 124 0.77 -5.97 -6.59
N LEU A 125 0.11 -4.83 -6.75
CA LEU A 125 -1.01 -4.42 -5.89
C LEU A 125 -2.35 -4.72 -6.56
N PRO A 126 -3.41 -4.98 -5.76
CA PRO A 126 -4.73 -5.29 -6.32
C PRO A 126 -5.54 -4.06 -6.73
N VAL A 127 -5.01 -2.85 -6.50
CA VAL A 127 -5.72 -1.60 -6.78
C VAL A 127 -5.10 -0.90 -7.98
N THR A 128 -5.91 -0.12 -8.70
CA THR A 128 -5.40 0.82 -9.66
C THR A 128 -4.77 1.99 -8.93
N THR A 129 -3.66 2.50 -9.45
CA THR A 129 -2.88 3.54 -8.80
C THR A 129 -2.56 4.65 -9.78
N LYS A 130 -2.21 5.82 -9.22
CA LYS A 130 -1.72 6.97 -10.00
C LYS A 130 -0.39 7.42 -9.44
N PHE A 131 0.58 7.64 -10.33
CA PHE A 131 1.86 8.25 -9.96
C PHE A 131 1.64 9.71 -9.65
N VAL A 132 2.21 10.17 -8.53
CA VAL A 132 2.09 11.57 -8.11
C VAL A 132 3.47 12.14 -7.80
N VAL A 133 3.60 13.44 -8.01
CA VAL A 133 4.82 14.20 -7.80
C VAL A 133 4.51 15.31 -6.80
N ARG A 134 5.45 15.57 -5.89
CA ARG A 134 5.30 16.66 -4.92
C ARG A 134 5.16 18.01 -5.66
N ARG A 135 4.29 18.89 -5.15
CA ARG A 135 3.96 20.15 -5.82
C ARG A 135 5.16 21.06 -6.04
N ASP A 136 6.11 21.05 -5.10
CA ASP A 136 7.31 21.89 -5.16
C ASP A 136 8.49 21.20 -5.85
N TYR A 137 8.28 20.05 -6.47
CA TYR A 137 9.33 19.34 -7.17
C TYR A 137 9.66 20.04 -8.48
N ASP A 138 10.95 20.34 -8.68
CA ASP A 138 11.44 21.01 -9.87
C ASP A 138 12.15 20.02 -10.78
N MET A 139 11.53 19.73 -11.93
CA MET A 139 12.09 18.80 -12.90
C MET A 139 13.33 19.34 -13.60
N GLN A 140 13.55 20.66 -13.59
CA GLN A 140 14.73 21.25 -14.24
C GLN A 140 16.02 20.93 -13.48
N ASN A 141 15.93 20.69 -12.19
CA ASN A 141 17.09 20.33 -11.37
C ASN A 141 17.62 18.93 -11.61
N GLN A 142 16.91 18.13 -12.40
CA GLN A 142 17.37 16.77 -12.71
C GLN A 142 18.45 16.72 -13.79
N ASN A 143 18.55 17.76 -14.59
CA ASN A 143 19.51 17.82 -15.69
C ASN A 143 20.80 18.57 -15.32
N ALA A 144 20.94 18.90 -14.04
CA ALA A 144 22.13 19.57 -13.55
C ALA A 144 23.14 18.58 -12.99
#